data_1fdf2845abd8de96edd4a14b95228b42
#
_entry.id   1fdf2845abd8de96edd4a14b95228b42
#
_cell.length_a   1.000
_cell.length_b   1.000
_cell.length_c   1.000
_cell.angle_alpha   90.00
_cell.angle_beta   90.00
_cell.angle_gamma   90.00
#
_symmetry.space_group_name_H-M   'P 1'
#
loop_
_entity.id
_entity.type
_entity.pdbx_description
1 polymer ?
#
loop_
_entity_poly.entity_id
_entity_poly.type
_entity_poly.pdbx_seq_one_letter_code
_entity_poly.pdbx_strand_id
1 'polypeptide(L)'
;MSIKRYTASKDNTITNAFKANLTGRGVAGNMGSSDILEVFSIYGQKTTNSSEIARTLIQFPLDTITTKRNNNTLPESGSVSWVLKLYNAKHVESVPTNFDFFVLPISKEWQEGVGLDME
;
A
#
# COMPACT_ATOMS: atom_id res chain seq x y z
N MET A 1 2.66 0.69 -29.95
CA MET A 1 2.17 0.70 -28.52
C MET A 1 3.19 1.51 -27.69
N SER A 2 2.72 2.44 -26.90
CA SER A 2 3.58 3.19 -26.00
C SER A 2 3.24 2.86 -24.54
N ILE A 3 4.26 2.75 -23.69
CA ILE A 3 4.10 2.52 -22.27
C ILE A 3 4.49 3.80 -21.53
N LYS A 4 3.58 4.30 -20.70
CA LYS A 4 3.86 5.38 -19.75
C LYS A 4 3.98 4.77 -18.35
N ARG A 5 4.93 5.26 -17.57
CA ARG A 5 5.17 4.80 -16.20
C ARG A 5 5.00 5.97 -15.24
N TYR A 6 4.39 5.68 -14.11
CA TYR A 6 4.25 6.59 -12.98
C TYR A 6 4.81 5.88 -11.76
N THR A 7 5.72 6.53 -11.07
CA THR A 7 6.25 6.05 -9.79
C THR A 7 5.40 6.62 -8.67
N ALA A 8 5.19 5.86 -7.61
CA ALA A 8 4.49 6.35 -6.44
C ALA A 8 5.17 7.61 -5.88
N SER A 9 4.38 8.55 -5.44
CA SER A 9 4.83 9.82 -4.83
C SER A 9 4.72 9.79 -3.31
N LYS A 10 3.86 8.94 -2.78
CA LYS A 10 3.70 8.67 -1.35
C LYS A 10 3.35 7.21 -1.16
N ASP A 11 3.84 6.63 -0.11
CA ASP A 11 3.42 5.31 0.35
C ASP A 11 3.51 5.20 1.87
N ASN A 12 2.75 4.29 2.43
CA ASN A 12 2.76 3.99 3.86
C ASN A 12 2.11 2.64 4.11
N THR A 13 2.42 2.03 5.24
CA THR A 13 1.69 0.89 5.77
C THR A 13 0.87 1.34 6.98
N ILE A 14 -0.41 1.00 6.98
CA ILE A 14 -1.29 1.18 8.14
C ILE A 14 -1.69 -0.18 8.70
N THR A 15 -1.69 -0.31 10.01
CA THR A 15 -2.02 -1.57 10.67
C THR A 15 -2.78 -1.36 11.97
N ASN A 16 -3.46 -2.40 12.40
CA ASN A 16 -4.03 -2.54 13.73
C ASN A 16 -3.33 -3.61 14.55
N ALA A 17 -2.10 -3.98 14.20
CA ALA A 17 -1.33 -5.00 14.90
C ALA A 17 -1.19 -4.72 16.40
N PHE A 18 -1.06 -5.77 17.19
CA PHE A 18 -0.71 -5.64 18.59
C PHE A 18 0.77 -5.32 18.77
N LYS A 19 1.10 -4.59 19.82
CA LYS A 19 2.47 -4.42 20.27
C LYS A 19 3.07 -5.78 20.66
N ALA A 20 4.38 -5.91 20.62
CA ALA A 20 5.08 -7.17 20.92
C ALA A 20 4.69 -7.80 22.27
N ASN A 21 4.31 -6.99 23.25
CA ASN A 21 3.85 -7.45 24.56
C ASN A 21 2.35 -7.82 24.61
N LEU A 22 1.62 -7.69 23.50
CA LEU A 22 0.19 -7.94 23.35
C LEU A 22 -0.74 -7.14 24.29
N THR A 23 -0.25 -6.08 24.91
CA THR A 23 -1.05 -5.28 25.88
C THR A 23 -1.94 -4.25 25.21
N GLY A 24 -1.60 -3.82 24.00
CA GLY A 24 -2.37 -2.84 23.24
C GLY A 24 -2.05 -2.92 21.76
N ARG A 25 -2.81 -2.19 20.94
CA ARG A 25 -2.54 -2.09 19.50
C ARG A 25 -1.52 -0.98 19.23
N GLY A 26 -0.64 -1.19 18.26
CA GLY A 26 0.35 -0.23 17.79
C GLY A 26 -0.25 0.78 16.81
N VAL A 27 -1.26 1.54 17.26
CA VAL A 27 -2.01 2.47 16.40
C VAL A 27 -1.39 3.86 16.27
N ALA A 28 -0.30 4.12 16.97
CA ALA A 28 0.41 5.40 16.93
C ALA A 28 1.66 5.36 16.02
N GLY A 29 1.97 4.21 15.46
CA GLY A 29 3.11 4.04 14.58
C GLY A 29 2.91 4.69 13.21
N ASN A 30 4.01 4.97 12.54
CA ASN A 30 4.04 5.49 11.19
C ASN A 30 5.21 4.86 10.42
N MET A 31 4.96 4.43 9.21
CA MET A 31 5.94 3.80 8.32
C MET A 31 6.18 4.59 7.04
N GLY A 32 5.92 5.89 7.03
CA GLY A 32 6.08 6.73 5.85
C GLY A 32 7.51 6.89 5.33
N SER A 33 8.51 6.60 6.14
CA SER A 33 9.93 6.57 5.72
C SER A 33 10.49 5.16 5.58
N SER A 34 9.65 4.13 5.69
CA SER A 34 10.09 2.74 5.48
C SER A 34 10.31 2.45 4.00
N ASP A 35 11.39 1.75 3.69
CA ASP A 35 11.68 1.28 2.33
C ASP A 35 10.84 0.07 1.91
N ILE A 36 10.10 -0.52 2.85
CA ILE A 36 9.31 -1.73 2.62
C ILE A 36 7.87 -1.48 3.06
N LEU A 37 6.95 -1.82 2.19
CA LEU A 37 5.51 -1.84 2.49
C LEU A 37 5.11 -3.25 2.92
N GLU A 38 4.31 -3.34 3.97
CA GLU A 38 3.86 -4.62 4.51
C GLU A 38 2.37 -4.83 4.32
N VAL A 39 2.02 -6.04 3.93
CA VAL A 39 0.63 -6.50 3.86
C VAL A 39 0.53 -7.84 4.56
N PHE A 40 -0.28 -7.92 5.58
CA PHE A 40 -0.54 -9.16 6.28
C PHE A 40 -1.95 -9.24 6.83
N SER A 41 -2.37 -10.46 7.12
CA SER A 41 -3.56 -10.77 7.90
C SER A 41 -3.21 -11.89 8.86
N ILE A 42 -3.29 -11.61 10.15
CA ILE A 42 -2.89 -12.54 11.23
C ILE A 42 -4.09 -12.73 12.15
N TYR A 43 -4.30 -13.96 12.58
CA TYR A 43 -5.38 -14.31 13.49
C TYR A 43 -4.84 -15.00 14.74
N GLY A 44 -5.50 -14.77 15.85
CA GLY A 44 -5.29 -15.53 17.08
C GLY A 44 -4.02 -15.20 17.87
N GLN A 45 -3.35 -14.08 17.62
CA GLN A 45 -2.13 -13.72 18.35
C GLN A 45 -2.37 -13.47 19.84
N LYS A 46 -3.38 -12.68 20.18
CA LYS A 46 -3.70 -12.35 21.57
C LYS A 46 -4.77 -13.26 22.15
N THR A 47 -5.83 -13.48 21.40
CA THR A 47 -6.93 -14.37 21.72
C THR A 47 -7.38 -15.10 20.48
N THR A 48 -8.11 -16.20 20.60
CA THR A 48 -8.61 -16.99 19.45
C THR A 48 -9.41 -16.17 18.44
N ASN A 49 -9.99 -15.05 18.87
CA ASN A 49 -10.79 -14.16 18.01
C ASN A 49 -10.06 -12.88 17.61
N SER A 50 -8.80 -12.69 18.00
CA SER A 50 -8.06 -11.50 17.62
C SER A 50 -7.65 -11.55 16.14
N SER A 51 -7.78 -10.42 15.45
CA SER A 51 -7.32 -10.26 14.08
C SER A 51 -6.45 -9.01 13.93
N GLU A 52 -5.43 -9.13 13.12
CA GLU A 52 -4.49 -8.07 12.82
C GLU A 52 -4.34 -7.97 11.31
N ILE A 53 -4.43 -6.77 10.79
CA ILE A 53 -4.40 -6.51 9.34
C ILE A 53 -3.44 -5.36 9.07
N ALA A 54 -2.57 -5.52 8.10
CA ALA A 54 -1.84 -4.42 7.50
C ALA A 54 -2.40 -4.12 6.11
N ARG A 55 -2.41 -2.85 5.76
CA ARG A 55 -2.79 -2.33 4.44
C ARG A 55 -1.75 -1.33 3.98
N THR A 56 -1.41 -1.37 2.70
CA THR A 56 -0.58 -0.34 2.09
C THR A 56 -1.43 0.76 1.50
N LEU A 57 -0.98 2.00 1.67
CA LEU A 57 -1.49 3.18 0.99
C LEU A 57 -0.46 3.60 -0.04
N ILE A 58 -0.87 3.82 -1.27
CA ILE A 58 0.03 4.25 -2.34
C ILE A 58 -0.65 5.37 -3.12
N GLN A 59 0.07 6.45 -3.36
CA GLN A 59 -0.39 7.55 -4.20
C GLN A 59 0.53 7.73 -5.40
N PHE A 60 -0.07 7.90 -6.58
CA PHE A 60 0.63 8.22 -7.81
C PHE A 60 0.33 9.64 -8.25
N PRO A 61 1.28 10.37 -8.86
CA PRO A 61 1.07 11.73 -9.37
C PRO A 61 0.27 11.68 -10.69
N LEU A 62 -1.06 11.57 -10.60
CA LEU A 62 -1.95 11.40 -11.74
C LEU A 62 -2.57 12.72 -12.24
N ASP A 63 -2.27 13.83 -11.64
CA ASP A 63 -2.78 15.18 -11.94
C ASP A 63 -2.47 15.63 -13.38
N THR A 64 -1.41 15.12 -13.97
CA THR A 64 -1.04 15.40 -15.36
C THR A 64 -1.81 14.59 -16.41
N ILE A 65 -2.61 13.61 -16.02
CA ILE A 65 -3.33 12.72 -16.95
C ILE A 65 -4.32 13.51 -17.79
N THR A 66 -5.11 14.38 -17.17
CA THR A 66 -6.09 15.22 -17.89
C THR A 66 -5.40 16.08 -18.93
N THR A 67 -4.31 16.76 -18.56
CA THR A 67 -3.53 17.58 -19.50
C THR A 67 -2.97 16.75 -20.65
N LYS A 68 -2.46 15.55 -20.35
CA LYS A 68 -1.90 14.65 -21.37
C LYS A 68 -2.97 14.09 -22.31
N ARG A 69 -4.21 13.95 -21.85
CA ARG A 69 -5.34 13.59 -22.71
C ARG A 69 -5.75 14.75 -23.61
N ASN A 70 -5.85 15.95 -23.04
CA ASN A 70 -6.25 17.14 -23.79
C ASN A 70 -5.27 17.48 -24.94
N ASN A 71 -4.00 17.16 -24.80
CA ASN A 71 -2.98 17.38 -25.84
C ASN A 71 -2.67 16.09 -26.65
N ASN A 72 -3.51 15.10 -26.58
CA ASN A 72 -3.40 13.81 -27.31
C ASN A 72 -2.11 12.99 -27.03
N THR A 73 -1.43 13.26 -25.91
CA THR A 73 -0.25 12.48 -25.50
C THR A 73 -0.64 11.16 -24.83
N LEU A 74 -1.83 11.10 -24.25
CA LEU A 74 -2.47 9.89 -23.76
C LEU A 74 -3.81 9.67 -24.47
N PRO A 75 -4.15 8.43 -24.82
CA PRO A 75 -5.47 8.09 -25.34
C PRO A 75 -6.59 8.39 -24.34
N GLU A 76 -7.81 8.43 -24.83
CA GLU A 76 -8.99 8.58 -24.01
C GLU A 76 -9.17 7.45 -22.98
N SER A 77 -9.97 7.75 -21.96
CA SER A 77 -10.38 6.75 -20.96
C SER A 77 -11.06 5.57 -21.65
N GLY A 78 -10.70 4.35 -21.30
CA GLY A 78 -11.20 3.14 -21.91
C GLY A 78 -10.28 2.56 -23.01
N SER A 79 -9.38 3.36 -23.58
CA SER A 79 -8.37 2.89 -24.54
C SER A 79 -7.00 2.63 -23.89
N VAL A 80 -6.93 2.62 -22.56
CA VAL A 80 -5.70 2.46 -21.78
C VAL A 80 -5.88 1.31 -20.80
N SER A 81 -4.91 0.40 -20.80
CA SER A 81 -4.78 -0.62 -19.74
C SER A 81 -3.90 -0.11 -18.63
N TRP A 82 -4.40 -0.17 -17.40
CA TRP A 82 -3.67 0.22 -16.19
C TRP A 82 -3.12 -1.01 -15.50
N VAL A 83 -1.86 -0.98 -15.15
CA VAL A 83 -1.18 -2.08 -14.46
C VAL A 83 -0.46 -1.53 -13.25
N LEU A 84 -0.81 -2.02 -12.06
CA LEU A 84 -0.03 -1.80 -10.85
C LEU A 84 1.11 -2.81 -10.80
N LYS A 85 2.35 -2.33 -10.74
CA LYS A 85 3.54 -3.16 -10.63
C LYS A 85 4.15 -3.00 -9.25
N LEU A 86 4.16 -4.09 -8.51
CA LEU A 86 4.78 -4.20 -7.20
C LEU A 86 5.98 -5.14 -7.28
N TYR A 87 6.99 -4.91 -6.48
CA TYR A 87 8.16 -5.78 -6.36
C TYR A 87 8.15 -6.44 -4.99
N ASN A 88 8.34 -7.74 -4.99
CA ASN A 88 8.48 -8.47 -3.74
C ASN A 88 9.84 -8.15 -3.10
N ALA A 89 9.82 -7.70 -1.85
CA ALA A 89 11.05 -7.50 -1.09
C ALA A 89 11.73 -8.84 -0.78
N LYS A 90 13.04 -8.81 -0.66
CA LYS A 90 13.78 -10.00 -0.23
C LYS A 90 13.43 -10.33 1.22
N HIS A 91 13.01 -11.56 1.47
CA HIS A 91 12.65 -12.05 2.80
C HIS A 91 13.25 -13.44 3.01
N VAL A 92 13.39 -13.83 4.27
CA VAL A 92 13.88 -15.15 4.69
C VAL A 92 12.75 -16.06 5.16
N GLU A 93 11.61 -15.48 5.51
CA GLU A 93 10.43 -16.21 5.96
C GLU A 93 9.63 -16.76 4.77
N SER A 94 8.90 -17.85 5.01
CA SER A 94 7.97 -18.38 4.01
C SER A 94 6.73 -17.50 3.91
N VAL A 95 6.30 -17.24 2.69
CA VAL A 95 5.05 -16.52 2.42
C VAL A 95 3.98 -17.48 1.91
N PRO A 96 2.69 -17.18 2.09
CA PRO A 96 1.62 -17.97 1.49
C PRO A 96 1.79 -18.06 -0.04
N THR A 97 1.58 -19.25 -0.59
CA THR A 97 1.62 -19.48 -2.04
C THR A 97 0.35 -19.02 -2.76
N ASN A 98 -0.77 -18.98 -2.02
CA ASN A 98 -2.06 -18.52 -2.51
C ASN A 98 -2.64 -17.50 -1.53
N PHE A 99 -2.96 -16.30 -2.03
CA PHE A 99 -3.63 -15.26 -1.27
C PHE A 99 -4.37 -14.32 -2.24
N ASP A 100 -5.42 -13.70 -1.74
CA ASP A 100 -6.15 -12.67 -2.47
C ASP A 100 -5.61 -11.29 -2.09
N PHE A 101 -5.39 -10.46 -3.09
CA PHE A 101 -4.91 -9.11 -2.94
C PHE A 101 -5.90 -8.14 -3.57
N PHE A 102 -6.47 -7.26 -2.76
CA PHE A 102 -7.48 -6.31 -3.20
C PHE A 102 -6.88 -4.91 -3.34
N VAL A 103 -7.13 -4.28 -4.48
CA VAL A 103 -6.75 -2.88 -4.74
C VAL A 103 -8.02 -2.06 -4.79
N LEU A 104 -8.12 -1.05 -3.92
CA LEU A 104 -9.29 -0.21 -3.78
C LEU A 104 -8.91 1.27 -3.88
N PRO A 105 -9.75 2.12 -4.50
CA PRO A 105 -9.53 3.55 -4.52
C PRO A 105 -9.73 4.14 -3.12
N ILE A 106 -8.95 5.16 -2.79
CA ILE A 106 -9.06 5.93 -1.56
C ILE A 106 -9.61 7.31 -1.90
N SER A 107 -10.70 7.71 -1.26
CA SER A 107 -11.34 9.02 -1.45
C SER A 107 -10.87 10.07 -0.44
N LYS A 108 -10.22 9.66 0.64
CA LYS A 108 -9.76 10.54 1.71
C LYS A 108 -8.28 10.87 1.54
N GLU A 109 -7.92 12.13 1.67
CA GLU A 109 -6.52 12.54 1.73
C GLU A 109 -5.83 11.98 2.98
N TRP A 110 -4.55 11.70 2.84
CA TRP A 110 -3.72 11.14 3.91
C TRP A 110 -2.30 11.71 3.84
N GLN A 111 -1.61 11.68 4.97
CA GLN A 111 -0.22 12.11 5.11
C GLN A 111 0.68 10.89 5.19
N GLU A 112 1.79 10.94 4.45
CA GLU A 112 2.78 9.86 4.47
C GLU A 112 3.46 9.73 5.81
N GLY A 113 3.82 10.88 6.40
CA GLY A 113 4.60 10.90 7.64
C GLY A 113 6.08 10.62 7.39
N VAL A 114 6.83 10.47 8.49
CA VAL A 114 8.29 10.31 8.48
C VAL A 114 8.79 9.22 9.43
N GLY A 115 7.90 8.40 9.94
CA GLY A 115 8.24 7.30 10.83
C GLY A 115 8.81 6.09 10.09
N LEU A 116 9.54 5.27 10.80
CA LEU A 116 10.18 4.05 10.29
C LEU A 116 9.58 2.78 10.87
N ASP A 117 8.70 2.88 11.85
CA ASP A 117 8.20 1.74 12.60
C ASP A 117 6.71 1.89 12.94
N MET A 118 6.11 0.76 13.28
CA MET A 118 4.72 0.65 13.71
C MET A 118 4.51 0.91 15.21
N GLU A 119 5.56 1.12 16.01
CA GLU A 119 5.48 1.44 17.44
C GLU A 119 5.53 2.93 17.75
#